data_14f10e24cb2e0168bfcce06bb98bce75
#
_entry.id   14f10e24cb2e0168bfcce06bb98bce75
#
_cell.length_a   1.000
_cell.length_b   1.000
_cell.length_c   1.000
_cell.angle_alpha   90.00
_cell.angle_beta   90.00
_cell.angle_gamma   90.00
#
_symmetry.space_group_name_H-M   'P 1'
#
loop_
_entity.id
_entity.type
_entity.pdbx_description
1 polymer ?
#
loop_
_entity_poly.entity_id
_entity_poly.type
_entity_poly.pdbx_seq_one_letter_code
_entity_poly.pdbx_strand_id
1 'polypeptide(L)'
;MLIVFNQMISLFLLMLTGYLANRFGVIDKTFESKVSRFIVNISLPATILNAVTGSDMPHDQEMLPIFIAAVSIFLVAHVVCHFIQKIIRWNPTYELMLNYSNLGFMGIPIISTLYGGEYVLHVSIFMMTFNLSLFSYGVYLLSRDASENRSISAAATSGKVLSQSPDSASESDQKTSGFSVKKLLSPGILSAFLAIGIYLLDIRLPQHAVSLFSTVGATTTPLAMIVIGSTLAGVKFSTVFTDKELYLFSFLKLLVLPLITFFVLRFFIKDRTLLEISTILSGCPIAGNVSMLCMEYNRDVTLVSKGICISTLLSMISIPVVAALVAVL
;
A
#
# COMPACT_ATOMS: atom_id res chain seq x y z
N MET A 1 15.32 10.46 -17.41
CA MET A 1 14.81 9.24 -18.06
C MET A 1 15.73 8.04 -17.86
N LEU A 2 16.99 8.07 -18.36
CA LEU A 2 17.90 6.92 -18.25
C LEU A 2 18.22 6.53 -16.80
N ILE A 3 18.38 7.51 -15.92
CA ILE A 3 18.65 7.29 -14.48
C ILE A 3 17.47 6.58 -13.81
N VAL A 4 16.24 7.07 -14.02
CA VAL A 4 15.01 6.46 -13.47
C VAL A 4 14.87 5.01 -13.93
N PHE A 5 15.12 4.77 -15.23
CA PHE A 5 15.03 3.43 -15.80
C PHE A 5 16.09 2.48 -15.19
N ASN A 6 17.33 2.91 -15.06
CA ASN A 6 18.40 2.11 -14.44
C ASN A 6 18.10 1.79 -12.97
N GLN A 7 17.58 2.76 -12.22
CA GLN A 7 17.19 2.55 -10.82
C GLN A 7 16.04 1.54 -10.71
N MET A 8 15.03 1.64 -11.59
CA MET A 8 13.94 0.65 -11.62
C MET A 8 14.46 -0.74 -11.97
N ILE A 9 15.39 -0.88 -12.94
CA ILE A 9 16.00 -2.18 -13.25
C ILE A 9 16.63 -2.79 -12.01
N SER A 10 17.36 -2.03 -11.20
CA SER A 10 17.99 -2.54 -9.97
C SER A 10 16.96 -3.09 -8.98
N LEU A 11 15.83 -2.41 -8.78
CA LEU A 11 14.75 -2.89 -7.93
C LEU A 11 14.12 -4.18 -8.47
N PHE A 12 13.98 -4.29 -9.79
CA PHE A 12 13.43 -5.48 -10.43
C PHE A 12 14.40 -6.67 -10.41
N LEU A 13 15.69 -6.44 -10.53
CA LEU A 13 16.69 -7.50 -10.36
C LEU A 13 16.65 -8.06 -8.93
N LEU A 14 16.46 -7.21 -7.90
CA LEU A 14 16.23 -7.68 -6.53
C LEU A 14 14.95 -8.49 -6.41
N MET A 15 13.87 -8.07 -7.07
CA MET A 15 12.62 -8.81 -7.10
C MET A 15 12.79 -10.15 -7.83
N LEU A 16 13.49 -10.17 -8.95
CA LEU A 16 13.83 -11.39 -9.69
C LEU A 16 14.66 -12.36 -8.82
N THR A 17 15.60 -11.84 -8.03
CA THR A 17 16.37 -12.65 -7.08
C THR A 17 15.45 -13.34 -6.08
N GLY A 18 14.49 -12.64 -5.50
CA GLY A 18 13.47 -13.22 -4.61
C GLY A 18 12.60 -14.28 -5.30
N TYR A 19 12.18 -14.02 -6.53
CA TYR A 19 11.42 -14.97 -7.36
C TYR A 19 12.21 -16.27 -7.58
N LEU A 20 13.46 -16.16 -8.01
CA LEU A 20 14.32 -17.32 -8.26
C LEU A 20 14.63 -18.06 -6.96
N ALA A 21 14.94 -17.36 -5.86
CA ALA A 21 15.19 -17.97 -4.56
C ALA A 21 14.02 -18.81 -4.06
N ASN A 22 12.79 -18.37 -4.27
CA ASN A 22 11.58 -19.16 -3.99
C ASN A 22 11.47 -20.37 -4.92
N ARG A 23 11.69 -20.19 -6.23
CA ARG A 23 11.65 -21.30 -7.21
C ARG A 23 12.68 -22.39 -6.94
N PHE A 24 13.87 -22.01 -6.44
CA PHE A 24 14.92 -22.96 -6.03
C PHE A 24 14.72 -23.52 -4.60
N GLY A 25 13.64 -23.16 -3.92
CA GLY A 25 13.34 -23.65 -2.58
C GLY A 25 14.21 -23.05 -1.46
N VAL A 26 14.98 -22.00 -1.73
CA VAL A 26 15.77 -21.26 -0.74
C VAL A 26 14.88 -20.44 0.19
N ILE A 27 13.80 -19.89 -0.36
CA ILE A 27 12.81 -19.08 0.35
C ILE A 27 11.45 -19.78 0.32
N ASP A 28 10.83 -19.92 1.50
CA ASP A 28 9.50 -20.47 1.68
C ASP A 28 8.52 -19.42 2.25
N LYS A 29 7.25 -19.78 2.36
CA LYS A 29 6.21 -18.91 2.95
C LYS A 29 6.49 -18.54 4.41
N THR A 30 7.17 -19.41 5.15
CA THR A 30 7.55 -19.16 6.56
C THR A 30 8.60 -18.07 6.63
N PHE A 31 9.61 -18.14 5.78
CA PHE A 31 10.63 -17.10 5.63
C PHE A 31 10.00 -15.76 5.19
N GLU A 32 9.16 -15.77 4.16
CA GLU A 32 8.44 -14.56 3.69
C GLU A 32 7.71 -13.86 4.84
N SER A 33 6.96 -14.62 5.64
CA SER A 33 6.21 -14.07 6.78
C SER A 33 7.12 -13.48 7.85
N LYS A 34 8.24 -14.16 8.18
CA LYS A 34 9.21 -13.68 9.17
C LYS A 34 9.93 -12.42 8.70
N VAL A 35 10.36 -12.39 7.44
CA VAL A 35 11.06 -11.24 6.87
C VAL A 35 10.11 -10.07 6.71
N SER A 36 8.86 -10.27 6.27
CA SER A 36 7.85 -9.21 6.22
C SER A 36 7.61 -8.59 7.61
N ARG A 37 7.54 -9.41 8.66
CA ARG A 37 7.42 -8.91 10.05
C ARG A 37 8.66 -8.11 10.47
N PHE A 38 9.85 -8.56 10.13
CA PHE A 38 11.09 -7.82 10.40
C PHE A 38 11.08 -6.46 9.69
N ILE A 39 10.71 -6.44 8.40
CA ILE A 39 10.61 -5.19 7.65
C ILE A 39 9.64 -4.23 8.34
N VAL A 40 8.40 -4.65 8.59
CA VAL A 40 7.35 -3.77 9.11
C VAL A 40 7.63 -3.30 10.53
N ASN A 41 8.22 -4.15 11.38
CA ASN A 41 8.39 -3.84 12.80
C ASN A 41 9.75 -3.22 13.15
N ILE A 42 10.77 -3.40 12.32
CA ILE A 42 12.15 -3.00 12.64
C ILE A 42 12.77 -2.17 11.52
N SER A 43 12.88 -2.73 10.32
CA SER A 43 13.63 -2.09 9.23
C SER A 43 12.94 -0.84 8.71
N LEU A 44 11.62 -0.88 8.48
CA LEU A 44 10.82 0.25 8.04
C LEU A 44 10.78 1.40 9.05
N PRO A 45 10.53 1.18 10.36
CA PRO A 45 10.71 2.18 11.40
C PRO A 45 12.11 2.83 11.39
N ALA A 46 13.15 2.02 11.25
CA ALA A 46 14.52 2.53 11.18
C ALA A 46 14.74 3.42 9.94
N THR A 47 14.18 3.04 8.78
CA THR A 47 14.24 3.84 7.56
C THR A 47 13.55 5.20 7.74
N ILE A 48 12.37 5.20 8.38
CA ILE A 48 11.60 6.42 8.66
C ILE A 48 12.37 7.34 9.61
N LEU A 49 12.94 6.79 10.68
CA LEU A 49 13.74 7.57 11.62
C LEU A 49 15.04 8.08 10.98
N ASN A 50 15.69 7.28 10.15
CA ASN A 50 16.90 7.71 9.43
C ASN A 50 16.62 8.90 8.50
N ALA A 51 15.42 9.00 7.92
CA ALA A 51 15.05 10.10 7.05
C ALA A 51 15.03 11.47 7.73
N VAL A 52 14.87 11.52 9.06
CA VAL A 52 14.83 12.76 9.86
C VAL A 52 16.09 12.97 10.69
N THR A 53 17.06 12.07 10.64
CA THR A 53 18.28 12.15 11.46
C THR A 53 19.52 12.52 10.65
N GLY A 54 19.41 12.61 9.32
CA GLY A 54 20.49 13.04 8.42
C GLY A 54 20.81 14.52 8.58
N SER A 55 22.09 14.87 8.44
CA SER A 55 22.60 16.26 8.59
C SER A 55 22.11 17.24 7.50
N ASP A 56 21.49 16.73 6.45
CA ASP A 56 21.16 17.48 5.23
C ASP A 56 19.64 17.74 5.09
N MET A 57 18.87 17.58 6.16
CA MET A 57 17.43 17.87 6.11
C MET A 57 17.22 19.38 5.91
N PRO A 58 16.53 19.79 4.84
CA PRO A 58 16.08 21.16 4.71
C PRO A 58 15.10 21.45 5.87
N HIS A 59 15.52 22.31 6.80
CA HIS A 59 14.68 22.77 7.94
C HIS A 59 13.47 23.59 7.46
N ASP A 60 13.43 23.96 6.19
CA ASP A 60 12.42 24.81 5.57
C ASP A 60 11.25 24.04 4.96
N GLN A 61 11.23 22.70 5.03
CA GLN A 61 10.10 21.93 4.52
C GLN A 61 8.92 22.03 5.47
N GLU A 62 7.96 22.84 5.10
CA GLU A 62 6.70 22.94 5.80
C GLU A 62 5.98 21.59 5.79
N MET A 63 5.85 20.93 6.94
CA MET A 63 5.15 19.65 7.10
C MET A 63 3.68 19.73 6.67
N LEU A 64 3.08 20.91 6.81
CA LEU A 64 1.67 21.15 6.51
C LEU A 64 1.32 20.89 5.03
N PRO A 65 2.09 21.37 4.03
CA PRO A 65 1.85 21.03 2.62
C PRO A 65 1.90 19.53 2.33
N ILE A 66 2.84 18.80 2.95
CA ILE A 66 2.98 17.35 2.78
C ILE A 66 1.74 16.63 3.33
N PHE A 67 1.27 17.03 4.52
CA PHE A 67 0.06 16.47 5.13
C PHE A 67 -1.19 16.78 4.29
N ILE A 68 -1.34 18.02 3.82
CA ILE A 68 -2.44 18.42 2.92
C ILE A 68 -2.39 17.59 1.63
N ALA A 69 -1.22 17.41 1.04
CA ALA A 69 -1.04 16.57 -0.15
C ALA A 69 -1.46 15.11 0.13
N ALA A 70 -1.02 14.54 1.25
CA ALA A 70 -1.37 13.17 1.65
C ALA A 70 -2.89 12.99 1.83
N VAL A 71 -3.55 13.91 2.52
CA VAL A 71 -5.02 13.89 2.69
C VAL A 71 -5.72 14.05 1.33
N SER A 72 -5.25 15.00 0.52
CA SER A 72 -5.85 15.30 -0.80
C SER A 72 -5.78 14.12 -1.75
N ILE A 73 -4.66 13.38 -1.77
CA ILE A 73 -4.54 12.16 -2.59
C ILE A 73 -5.63 11.15 -2.23
N PHE A 74 -5.81 10.88 -0.93
CA PHE A 74 -6.79 9.89 -0.51
C PHE A 74 -8.22 10.38 -0.79
N LEU A 75 -8.51 11.65 -0.59
CA LEU A 75 -9.82 12.20 -0.96
C LEU A 75 -10.09 12.07 -2.46
N VAL A 76 -9.13 12.46 -3.30
CA VAL A 76 -9.24 12.32 -4.76
C VAL A 76 -9.40 10.85 -5.15
N ALA A 77 -8.56 9.97 -4.60
CA ALA A 77 -8.64 8.54 -4.88
C ALA A 77 -10.00 7.96 -4.48
N HIS A 78 -10.53 8.28 -3.29
CA HIS A 78 -11.83 7.79 -2.83
C HIS A 78 -12.96 8.24 -3.75
N VAL A 79 -13.00 9.52 -4.12
CA VAL A 79 -14.02 10.06 -5.02
C VAL A 79 -13.93 9.38 -6.39
N VAL A 80 -12.74 9.36 -6.99
CA VAL A 80 -12.52 8.78 -8.32
C VAL A 80 -12.82 7.28 -8.34
N CYS A 81 -12.32 6.53 -7.36
CA CYS A 81 -12.52 5.09 -7.28
C CYS A 81 -13.97 4.72 -7.06
N HIS A 82 -14.70 5.49 -6.22
CA HIS A 82 -16.13 5.32 -6.02
C HIS A 82 -16.91 5.52 -7.33
N PHE A 83 -16.60 6.57 -8.09
CA PHE A 83 -17.24 6.79 -9.40
C PHE A 83 -16.90 5.68 -10.41
N ILE A 84 -15.64 5.27 -10.49
CA ILE A 84 -15.20 4.16 -11.37
C ILE A 84 -15.96 2.88 -11.02
N GLN A 85 -16.00 2.50 -9.73
CA GLN A 85 -16.70 1.32 -9.25
C GLN A 85 -18.19 1.36 -9.60
N LYS A 86 -18.84 2.53 -9.44
CA LYS A 86 -20.26 2.70 -9.75
C LYS A 86 -20.56 2.63 -11.25
N ILE A 87 -19.71 3.22 -12.10
CA ILE A 87 -19.86 3.20 -13.56
C ILE A 87 -19.68 1.79 -14.11
N ILE A 88 -18.62 1.10 -13.68
CA ILE A 88 -18.27 -0.25 -14.16
C ILE A 88 -19.13 -1.32 -13.47
N ARG A 89 -19.77 -0.98 -12.35
CA ARG A 89 -20.55 -1.90 -11.49
C ARG A 89 -19.71 -3.05 -10.92
N TRP A 90 -18.47 -2.73 -10.58
CA TRP A 90 -17.58 -3.69 -9.94
C TRP A 90 -17.98 -3.97 -8.49
N ASN A 91 -17.56 -5.14 -8.00
CA ASN A 91 -17.63 -5.50 -6.59
C ASN A 91 -16.88 -4.46 -5.73
N PRO A 92 -17.37 -4.07 -4.53
CA PRO A 92 -16.69 -3.16 -3.60
C PRO A 92 -15.23 -3.50 -3.30
N THR A 93 -14.82 -4.77 -3.43
CA THR A 93 -13.42 -5.20 -3.31
C THR A 93 -12.51 -4.50 -4.32
N TYR A 94 -12.99 -4.23 -5.56
CA TYR A 94 -12.22 -3.48 -6.55
C TYR A 94 -12.01 -2.03 -6.14
N GLU A 95 -13.00 -1.38 -5.52
CA GLU A 95 -12.86 -0.04 -4.98
C GLU A 95 -11.78 0.01 -3.90
N LEU A 96 -11.76 -0.99 -3.01
CA LEU A 96 -10.72 -1.13 -1.99
C LEU A 96 -9.33 -1.30 -2.63
N MET A 97 -9.22 -2.17 -3.63
CA MET A 97 -7.97 -2.41 -4.36
C MET A 97 -7.48 -1.16 -5.11
N LEU A 98 -8.38 -0.35 -5.69
CA LEU A 98 -8.04 0.91 -6.36
C LEU A 98 -7.52 1.96 -5.38
N ASN A 99 -8.14 2.09 -4.22
CA ASN A 99 -7.81 3.14 -3.25
C ASN A 99 -6.45 2.93 -2.59
N TYR A 100 -6.02 1.68 -2.36
CA TYR A 100 -4.90 1.41 -1.48
C TYR A 100 -3.66 0.90 -2.20
N SER A 101 -2.68 1.81 -2.35
CA SER A 101 -1.37 1.56 -2.99
C SER A 101 -0.34 1.02 -1.99
N ASN A 102 0.60 0.23 -2.47
CA ASN A 102 1.69 -0.35 -1.66
C ASN A 102 2.78 0.68 -1.37
N LEU A 103 2.52 1.59 -0.43
CA LEU A 103 3.44 2.68 -0.08
C LEU A 103 4.67 2.18 0.67
N GLY A 104 4.53 1.19 1.56
CA GLY A 104 5.62 0.71 2.40
C GLY A 104 6.66 -0.11 1.61
N PHE A 105 6.21 -1.18 0.96
CA PHE A 105 7.12 -2.10 0.28
C PHE A 105 7.57 -1.64 -1.11
N MET A 106 6.80 -0.79 -1.79
CA MET A 106 7.16 -0.26 -3.10
C MET A 106 7.35 1.25 -3.11
N GLY A 107 6.48 2.00 -2.46
CA GLY A 107 6.57 3.46 -2.45
C GLY A 107 7.88 3.96 -1.84
N ILE A 108 8.27 3.49 -0.64
CA ILE A 108 9.53 3.88 0.01
C ILE A 108 10.75 3.55 -0.85
N PRO A 109 10.95 2.30 -1.31
CA PRO A 109 12.07 1.98 -2.20
C PRO A 109 12.13 2.84 -3.47
N ILE A 110 10.98 3.05 -4.11
CA ILE A 110 10.91 3.84 -5.36
C ILE A 110 11.28 5.29 -5.09
N ILE A 111 10.65 5.92 -4.09
CA ILE A 111 10.90 7.33 -3.80
C ILE A 111 12.32 7.56 -3.29
N SER A 112 12.80 6.74 -2.36
CA SER A 112 14.19 6.87 -1.87
C SER A 112 15.23 6.67 -2.97
N THR A 113 14.93 5.84 -3.96
CA THR A 113 15.82 5.59 -5.10
C THR A 113 15.77 6.71 -6.14
N LEU A 114 14.59 7.30 -6.39
CA LEU A 114 14.42 8.34 -7.42
C LEU A 114 14.76 9.74 -6.92
N TYR A 115 14.42 10.06 -5.69
CA TYR A 115 14.49 11.42 -5.14
C TYR A 115 15.47 11.57 -3.99
N GLY A 116 15.82 10.47 -3.31
CA GLY A 116 16.71 10.47 -2.16
C GLY A 116 16.05 10.02 -0.87
N GLY A 117 16.87 9.70 0.14
CA GLY A 117 16.42 9.18 1.43
C GLY A 117 15.64 10.20 2.24
N GLU A 118 15.86 11.48 2.06
CA GLU A 118 15.18 12.60 2.72
C GLU A 118 13.68 12.62 2.42
N TYR A 119 13.26 12.16 1.23
CA TYR A 119 11.84 12.09 0.86
C TYR A 119 11.08 10.90 1.45
N VAL A 120 11.76 10.00 2.17
CA VAL A 120 11.11 8.91 2.90
C VAL A 120 10.16 9.45 3.98
N LEU A 121 10.46 10.61 4.57
CA LEU A 121 9.55 11.27 5.51
C LEU A 121 8.21 11.61 4.85
N HIS A 122 8.21 12.11 3.61
CA HIS A 122 6.99 12.37 2.84
C HIS A 122 6.16 11.09 2.72
N VAL A 123 6.78 10.01 2.26
CA VAL A 123 6.09 8.71 2.11
C VAL A 123 5.55 8.21 3.46
N SER A 124 6.24 8.48 4.56
CA SER A 124 5.81 8.09 5.91
C SER A 124 4.53 8.82 6.34
N ILE A 125 4.42 10.11 6.03
CA ILE A 125 3.20 10.90 6.26
C ILE A 125 2.05 10.38 5.39
N PHE A 126 2.32 10.02 4.13
CA PHE A 126 1.35 9.36 3.26
C PHE A 126 0.90 8.00 3.82
N MET A 127 1.82 7.19 4.35
CA MET A 127 1.50 5.92 5.01
C MET A 127 0.62 6.09 6.25
N MET A 128 0.82 7.17 7.02
CA MET A 128 -0.01 7.49 8.17
C MET A 128 -1.45 7.74 7.73
N THR A 129 -1.63 8.61 6.74
CA THR A 129 -2.94 8.90 6.14
C THR A 129 -3.56 7.65 5.50
N PHE A 130 -2.76 6.83 4.81
CA PHE A 130 -3.17 5.53 4.27
C PHE A 130 -3.77 4.62 5.34
N ASN A 131 -3.07 4.44 6.47
CA ASN A 131 -3.55 3.55 7.53
C ASN A 131 -4.84 4.07 8.18
N LEU A 132 -4.92 5.39 8.44
CA LEU A 132 -6.15 6.02 8.93
C LEU A 132 -7.32 5.76 7.97
N SER A 133 -7.11 5.94 6.68
CA SER A 133 -8.12 5.70 5.64
C SER A 133 -8.47 4.22 5.51
N LEU A 134 -7.50 3.31 5.50
CA LEU A 134 -7.72 1.87 5.37
C LEU A 134 -8.57 1.33 6.51
N PHE A 135 -8.25 1.69 7.76
CA PHE A 135 -8.96 1.22 8.93
C PHE A 135 -10.26 1.99 9.26
N SER A 136 -10.54 3.09 8.56
CA SER A 136 -11.83 3.79 8.65
C SER A 136 -12.70 3.49 7.42
N TYR A 137 -12.36 4.06 6.29
CA TYR A 137 -13.14 3.91 5.05
C TYR A 137 -13.09 2.49 4.47
N GLY A 138 -11.92 1.83 4.48
CA GLY A 138 -11.77 0.44 4.02
C GLY A 138 -12.63 -0.53 4.83
N VAL A 139 -12.63 -0.38 6.16
CA VAL A 139 -13.50 -1.16 7.07
C VAL A 139 -14.97 -0.86 6.81
N TYR A 140 -15.34 0.41 6.62
CA TYR A 140 -16.71 0.83 6.29
C TYR A 140 -17.20 0.17 5.00
N LEU A 141 -16.41 0.19 3.92
CA LEU A 141 -16.75 -0.43 2.64
C LEU A 141 -17.06 -1.93 2.79
N LEU A 142 -16.19 -2.65 3.49
CA LEU A 142 -16.34 -4.09 3.67
C LEU A 142 -17.49 -4.47 4.62
N SER A 143 -17.75 -3.65 5.64
CA SER A 143 -18.83 -3.87 6.61
C SER A 143 -20.21 -3.66 5.98
N ARG A 144 -20.36 -2.62 5.18
CA ARG A 144 -21.61 -2.30 4.48
C ARG A 144 -22.06 -3.43 3.57
N ASP A 145 -21.17 -3.95 2.77
CA ASP A 145 -21.42 -5.03 1.82
C ASP A 145 -21.76 -6.36 2.55
N ALA A 146 -21.18 -6.59 3.75
CA ALA A 146 -21.53 -7.73 4.58
C ALA A 146 -22.98 -7.67 5.11
N SER A 147 -23.50 -6.49 5.42
CA SER A 147 -24.88 -6.30 5.87
C SER A 147 -25.89 -6.47 4.74
N GLU A 148 -25.54 -6.00 3.54
CA GLU A 148 -26.38 -6.10 2.33
C GLU A 148 -26.51 -7.57 1.87
N ASN A 149 -25.43 -8.35 1.88
CA ASN A 149 -25.46 -9.79 1.58
C ASN A 149 -26.22 -10.61 2.63
N ARG A 150 -26.18 -10.22 3.91
CA ARG A 150 -26.98 -10.86 4.97
C ARG A 150 -28.49 -10.60 4.80
N SER A 151 -28.88 -9.38 4.44
CA SER A 151 -30.27 -9.04 4.20
C SER A 151 -30.85 -9.76 2.98
N ILE A 152 -30.08 -9.93 1.91
CA ILE A 152 -30.46 -10.70 0.72
C ILE A 152 -30.57 -12.19 1.05
N SER A 153 -29.63 -12.76 1.81
CA SER A 153 -29.65 -14.16 2.24
C SER A 153 -30.81 -14.44 3.22
N ALA A 154 -31.10 -13.54 4.15
CA ALA A 154 -32.23 -13.65 5.06
C ALA A 154 -33.57 -13.54 4.33
N ALA A 155 -33.69 -12.66 3.35
CA ALA A 155 -34.88 -12.56 2.50
C ALA A 155 -35.11 -13.81 1.62
N ALA A 156 -34.02 -14.41 1.11
CA ALA A 156 -34.09 -15.66 0.35
C ALA A 156 -34.44 -16.86 1.21
N THR A 157 -34.05 -16.86 2.50
CA THR A 157 -34.34 -17.95 3.45
C THR A 157 -35.75 -17.83 4.08
N SER A 158 -36.30 -16.60 4.19
CA SER A 158 -37.70 -16.39 4.68
C SER A 158 -38.77 -16.98 3.74
N GLY A 159 -38.42 -17.34 2.52
CA GLY A 159 -39.34 -18.02 1.58
C GLY A 159 -39.41 -19.54 1.76
N LYS A 160 -38.63 -20.14 2.68
CA LYS A 160 -38.52 -21.60 2.80
C LYS A 160 -38.29 -22.08 4.23
N VAL A 161 -39.19 -21.73 5.17
CA VAL A 161 -39.15 -22.37 6.51
C VAL A 161 -40.54 -22.74 6.95
N LEU A 162 -40.85 -24.03 6.72
CA LEU A 162 -41.71 -24.80 7.65
C LEU A 162 -40.90 -26.06 8.00
N SER A 163 -40.70 -26.23 9.32
CA SER A 163 -40.19 -27.42 10.03
C SER A 163 -38.67 -27.67 10.02
N GLN A 164 -38.00 -27.31 11.12
CA GLN A 164 -37.21 -28.24 11.95
C GLN A 164 -36.75 -27.54 13.25
N SER A 165 -36.77 -28.32 14.34
CA SER A 165 -36.63 -27.97 15.74
C SER A 165 -35.30 -27.38 16.18
N PRO A 166 -35.25 -26.66 17.34
CA PRO A 166 -34.08 -26.05 17.88
C PRO A 166 -33.30 -27.00 18.77
N ASP A 167 -32.13 -27.47 18.39
CA ASP A 167 -31.11 -27.92 19.35
C ASP A 167 -29.70 -27.79 18.76
N SER A 168 -28.80 -27.29 19.60
CA SER A 168 -27.38 -27.07 19.38
C SER A 168 -26.97 -25.79 18.63
N ALA A 169 -27.18 -24.64 19.26
CA ALA A 169 -26.42 -23.42 19.01
C ALA A 169 -25.07 -23.50 19.72
N SER A 170 -24.02 -23.90 19.03
CA SER A 170 -22.66 -23.55 19.45
C SER A 170 -22.44 -22.07 19.12
N GLU A 171 -22.42 -21.26 20.16
CA GLU A 171 -21.95 -19.87 20.12
C GLU A 171 -20.49 -19.82 19.65
N SER A 172 -20.27 -19.70 18.34
CA SER A 172 -19.03 -19.17 17.85
C SER A 172 -19.10 -17.65 17.99
N ASP A 173 -18.43 -17.13 19.02
CA ASP A 173 -18.13 -15.71 19.23
C ASP A 173 -17.63 -15.05 17.93
N GLN A 174 -18.53 -14.60 17.09
CA GLN A 174 -18.21 -13.67 16.02
C GLN A 174 -17.97 -12.31 16.67
N LYS A 175 -16.73 -12.10 17.11
CA LYS A 175 -16.21 -10.76 17.39
C LYS A 175 -16.52 -9.88 16.19
N THR A 176 -17.56 -9.07 16.30
CA THR A 176 -17.70 -7.86 15.50
C THR A 176 -16.43 -7.08 15.73
N SER A 177 -15.52 -7.12 14.76
CA SER A 177 -14.25 -6.44 14.80
C SER A 177 -14.52 -4.94 14.74
N GLY A 178 -14.85 -4.37 15.91
CA GLY A 178 -14.96 -2.94 16.11
C GLY A 178 -13.61 -2.29 15.76
N PHE A 179 -13.67 -1.02 15.43
CA PHE A 179 -12.52 -0.15 15.19
C PHE A 179 -11.44 -0.37 16.27
N SER A 180 -10.41 -1.14 15.96
CA SER A 180 -9.34 -1.45 16.91
C SER A 180 -8.25 -0.41 16.81
N VAL A 181 -8.21 0.51 17.77
CA VAL A 181 -7.15 1.53 17.91
C VAL A 181 -5.76 0.89 17.91
N LYS A 182 -5.61 -0.37 18.36
CA LYS A 182 -4.36 -1.12 18.30
C LYS A 182 -3.86 -1.37 16.87
N LYS A 183 -4.74 -1.44 15.87
CA LYS A 183 -4.36 -1.60 14.45
C LYS A 183 -3.84 -0.28 13.84
N LEU A 184 -4.27 0.87 14.38
CA LEU A 184 -3.75 2.18 14.01
C LEU A 184 -2.34 2.43 14.57
N LEU A 185 -1.99 1.81 15.72
CA LEU A 185 -0.69 1.92 16.36
C LEU A 185 0.31 0.89 15.79
N SER A 186 0.42 0.80 14.46
CA SER A 186 1.49 0.01 13.85
C SER A 186 2.87 0.64 14.09
N PRO A 187 3.96 -0.17 14.15
CA PRO A 187 5.31 0.36 14.35
C PRO A 187 5.71 1.43 13.34
N GLY A 188 5.23 1.32 12.09
CA GLY A 188 5.44 2.33 11.06
C GLY A 188 4.76 3.66 11.37
N ILE A 189 3.54 3.66 11.92
CA ILE A 189 2.85 4.89 12.32
C ILE A 189 3.54 5.50 13.54
N LEU A 190 3.89 4.68 14.53
CA LEU A 190 4.59 5.15 15.73
C LEU A 190 5.94 5.79 15.38
N SER A 191 6.71 5.18 14.46
CA SER A 191 7.96 5.74 13.98
C SER A 191 7.75 7.03 13.16
N ALA A 192 6.66 7.16 12.41
CA ALA A 192 6.33 8.40 11.71
C ALA A 192 6.01 9.54 12.69
N PHE A 193 5.22 9.30 13.74
CA PHE A 193 4.99 10.30 14.78
C PHE A 193 6.28 10.68 15.51
N LEU A 194 7.13 9.70 15.84
CA LEU A 194 8.41 9.95 16.47
C LEU A 194 9.35 10.76 15.55
N ALA A 195 9.39 10.41 14.27
CA ALA A 195 10.16 11.16 13.27
C ALA A 195 9.69 12.61 13.14
N ILE A 196 8.37 12.84 13.08
CA ILE A 196 7.80 14.19 13.07
C ILE A 196 8.17 14.94 14.36
N GLY A 197 8.10 14.29 15.52
CA GLY A 197 8.51 14.90 16.80
C GLY A 197 9.99 15.27 16.81
N ILE A 198 10.88 14.38 16.35
CA ILE A 198 12.34 14.64 16.23
C ILE A 198 12.59 15.84 15.31
N TYR A 199 11.89 15.88 14.16
CA TYR A 199 12.02 16.96 13.19
C TYR A 199 11.54 18.30 13.75
N LEU A 200 10.33 18.37 14.33
CA LEU A 200 9.73 19.62 14.85
C LEU A 200 10.48 20.18 16.06
N LEU A 201 11.08 19.33 16.89
CA LEU A 201 11.80 19.69 18.08
C LEU A 201 13.32 19.88 17.84
N ASP A 202 13.78 19.74 16.58
CA ASP A 202 15.20 19.78 16.18
C ASP A 202 16.11 18.92 17.10
N ILE A 203 15.63 17.70 17.40
CA ILE A 203 16.37 16.80 18.29
C ILE A 203 17.53 16.15 17.53
N ARG A 204 18.76 16.51 17.95
CA ARG A 204 19.97 15.88 17.40
C ARG A 204 20.25 14.56 18.11
N LEU A 205 20.14 13.46 17.37
CA LEU A 205 20.43 12.14 17.90
C LEU A 205 21.95 11.88 17.96
N PRO A 206 22.41 11.06 18.91
CA PRO A 206 23.79 10.60 18.94
C PRO A 206 24.18 9.86 17.66
N GLN A 207 25.42 10.06 17.18
CA GLN A 207 25.88 9.48 15.91
C GLN A 207 25.74 7.97 15.84
N HIS A 208 25.87 7.25 16.97
CA HIS A 208 25.64 5.81 17.01
C HIS A 208 24.19 5.42 16.71
N ALA A 209 23.20 6.21 17.16
CA ALA A 209 21.79 5.98 16.85
C ALA A 209 21.51 6.25 15.36
N VAL A 210 22.05 7.33 14.79
CA VAL A 210 21.95 7.62 13.36
C VAL A 210 22.55 6.51 12.52
N SER A 211 23.75 6.03 12.86
CA SER A 211 24.41 4.91 12.18
C SER A 211 23.60 3.62 12.27
N LEU A 212 22.99 3.33 13.43
CA LEU A 212 22.10 2.17 13.61
C LEU A 212 20.88 2.27 12.70
N PHE A 213 20.17 3.41 12.70
CA PHE A 213 18.99 3.61 11.86
C PHE A 213 19.33 3.55 10.38
N SER A 214 20.46 4.13 9.97
CA SER A 214 20.94 4.06 8.58
C SER A 214 21.22 2.61 8.16
N THR A 215 21.97 1.85 8.97
CA THR A 215 22.35 0.47 8.63
C THR A 215 21.15 -0.46 8.59
N VAL A 216 20.29 -0.40 9.62
CA VAL A 216 19.08 -1.23 9.68
C VAL A 216 18.07 -0.80 8.61
N GLY A 217 17.89 0.50 8.45
CA GLY A 217 16.98 1.06 7.44
C GLY A 217 17.35 0.70 6.01
N ALA A 218 18.65 0.65 5.68
CA ALA A 218 19.14 0.26 4.36
C ALA A 218 18.72 -1.16 3.95
N THR A 219 18.37 -2.02 4.91
CA THR A 219 17.88 -3.38 4.62
C THR A 219 16.44 -3.40 4.09
N THR A 220 15.67 -2.32 4.27
CA THR A 220 14.24 -2.27 3.90
C THR A 220 14.03 -2.52 2.42
N THR A 221 14.71 -1.77 1.58
CA THR A 221 14.55 -1.86 0.11
C THR A 221 14.88 -3.25 -0.44
N PRO A 222 16.08 -3.82 -0.19
CA PRO A 222 16.41 -5.13 -0.75
C PRO A 222 15.52 -6.24 -0.19
N LEU A 223 15.22 -6.24 1.10
CA LEU A 223 14.36 -7.26 1.69
C LEU A 223 12.92 -7.16 1.19
N ALA A 224 12.37 -5.95 1.05
CA ALA A 224 11.03 -5.74 0.52
C ALA A 224 10.91 -6.26 -0.92
N MET A 225 11.88 -5.95 -1.78
CA MET A 225 11.90 -6.43 -3.17
C MET A 225 12.02 -7.95 -3.26
N ILE A 226 12.88 -8.56 -2.44
CA ILE A 226 13.04 -10.02 -2.37
C ILE A 226 11.74 -10.68 -1.92
N VAL A 227 11.08 -10.16 -0.90
CA VAL A 227 9.79 -10.70 -0.42
C VAL A 227 8.71 -10.59 -1.48
N ILE A 228 8.60 -9.44 -2.16
CA ILE A 228 7.63 -9.28 -3.26
C ILE A 228 7.91 -10.29 -4.37
N GLY A 229 9.15 -10.44 -4.78
CA GLY A 229 9.56 -11.41 -5.80
C GLY A 229 9.23 -12.85 -5.41
N SER A 230 9.52 -13.23 -4.17
CA SER A 230 9.19 -14.55 -3.63
C SER A 230 7.68 -14.81 -3.62
N THR A 231 6.89 -13.84 -3.19
CA THR A 231 5.42 -13.91 -3.19
C THR A 231 4.87 -14.13 -4.61
N LEU A 232 5.43 -13.43 -5.61
CA LEU A 232 5.06 -13.62 -7.02
C LEU A 232 5.35 -15.05 -7.53
N ALA A 233 6.42 -15.70 -7.06
CA ALA A 233 6.75 -17.06 -7.44
C ALA A 233 5.69 -18.09 -6.96
N GLY A 234 4.99 -17.80 -5.87
CA GLY A 234 3.91 -18.63 -5.33
C GLY A 234 2.60 -18.55 -6.11
N VAL A 235 2.45 -17.61 -7.04
CA VAL A 235 1.20 -17.40 -7.80
C VAL A 235 1.21 -18.21 -9.08
N LYS A 236 0.08 -18.89 -9.38
CA LYS A 236 -0.10 -19.59 -10.65
C LYS A 236 -0.43 -18.58 -11.76
N PHE A 237 0.56 -18.22 -12.57
CA PHE A 237 0.41 -17.23 -13.64
C PHE A 237 -0.72 -17.54 -14.62
N SER A 238 -0.95 -18.83 -14.94
CA SER A 238 -2.03 -19.24 -15.86
C SER A 238 -3.42 -18.76 -15.42
N THR A 239 -3.68 -18.65 -14.12
CA THR A 239 -4.98 -18.22 -13.59
C THR A 239 -5.09 -16.70 -13.42
N VAL A 240 -3.96 -16.00 -13.39
CA VAL A 240 -3.90 -14.54 -13.26
C VAL A 240 -4.15 -13.87 -14.60
N PHE A 241 -3.54 -14.39 -15.65
CA PHE A 241 -3.58 -13.77 -16.99
C PHE A 241 -4.86 -14.04 -17.79
N THR A 242 -5.76 -14.89 -17.31
CA THR A 242 -7.05 -15.16 -17.97
C THR A 242 -8.16 -14.15 -17.63
N ASP A 243 -7.97 -13.38 -16.58
CA ASP A 243 -9.00 -12.47 -16.05
C ASP A 243 -8.89 -11.08 -16.70
N LYS A 244 -9.76 -10.82 -17.70
CA LYS A 244 -9.78 -9.55 -18.45
C LYS A 244 -10.10 -8.34 -17.59
N GLU A 245 -10.89 -8.50 -16.54
CA GLU A 245 -11.26 -7.40 -15.65
C GLU A 245 -10.04 -6.89 -14.86
N LEU A 246 -9.11 -7.78 -14.49
CA LEU A 246 -7.88 -7.40 -13.81
C LEU A 246 -6.92 -6.58 -14.68
N TYR A 247 -6.95 -6.74 -16.00
CA TYR A 247 -6.17 -5.87 -16.88
C TYR A 247 -6.75 -4.46 -16.96
N LEU A 248 -8.07 -4.35 -17.12
CA LEU A 248 -8.75 -3.04 -17.07
C LEU A 248 -8.53 -2.36 -15.71
N PHE A 249 -8.66 -3.13 -14.63
CA PHE A 249 -8.37 -2.68 -13.28
C PHE A 249 -6.94 -2.14 -13.15
N SER A 250 -5.95 -2.91 -13.61
CA SER A 250 -4.53 -2.52 -13.52
C SER A 250 -4.23 -1.29 -14.36
N PHE A 251 -4.83 -1.15 -15.54
CA PHE A 251 -4.71 0.04 -16.36
C PHE A 251 -5.26 1.29 -15.63
N LEU A 252 -6.46 1.17 -15.04
CA LEU A 252 -7.06 2.26 -14.27
C LEU A 252 -6.20 2.61 -13.04
N LYS A 253 -5.73 1.61 -12.30
CA LYS A 253 -4.94 1.79 -11.09
C LYS A 253 -3.57 2.39 -11.35
N LEU A 254 -2.86 1.89 -12.38
CA LEU A 254 -1.44 2.20 -12.59
C LEU A 254 -1.20 3.38 -13.53
N LEU A 255 -2.18 3.77 -14.35
CA LEU A 255 -2.04 4.87 -15.31
C LEU A 255 -3.11 5.94 -15.13
N VAL A 256 -4.39 5.57 -15.11
CA VAL A 256 -5.47 6.57 -15.08
C VAL A 256 -5.53 7.28 -13.74
N LEU A 257 -5.50 6.55 -12.63
CA LEU A 257 -5.57 7.13 -11.30
C LEU A 257 -4.41 8.09 -11.00
N PRO A 258 -3.13 7.75 -11.26
CA PRO A 258 -2.04 8.70 -11.05
C PRO A 258 -2.13 9.93 -11.95
N LEU A 259 -2.56 9.80 -13.20
CA LEU A 259 -2.75 10.96 -14.07
C LEU A 259 -3.87 11.88 -13.57
N ILE A 260 -5.01 11.33 -13.15
CA ILE A 260 -6.07 12.13 -12.52
C ILE A 260 -5.54 12.81 -11.26
N THR A 261 -4.81 12.08 -10.42
CA THR A 261 -4.18 12.62 -9.21
C THR A 261 -3.27 13.79 -9.55
N PHE A 262 -2.41 13.64 -10.55
CA PHE A 262 -1.53 14.72 -11.02
C PHE A 262 -2.32 15.96 -11.45
N PHE A 263 -3.29 15.80 -12.36
CA PHE A 263 -4.05 16.93 -12.88
C PHE A 263 -4.89 17.62 -11.81
N VAL A 264 -5.40 16.90 -10.83
CA VAL A 264 -6.15 17.50 -9.72
C VAL A 264 -5.21 18.21 -8.75
N LEU A 265 -4.13 17.54 -8.32
CA LEU A 265 -3.24 18.08 -7.29
C LEU A 265 -2.39 19.27 -7.78
N ARG A 266 -2.08 19.37 -9.05
CA ARG A 266 -1.34 20.51 -9.61
C ARG A 266 -2.03 21.87 -9.42
N PHE A 267 -3.33 21.88 -9.15
CA PHE A 267 -4.04 23.12 -8.81
C PHE A 267 -3.83 23.56 -7.37
N PHE A 268 -3.46 22.63 -6.48
CA PHE A 268 -3.31 22.86 -5.03
C PHE A 268 -1.87 22.81 -4.58
N ILE A 269 -1.04 21.96 -5.19
CA ILE A 269 0.36 21.73 -4.82
C ILE A 269 1.25 22.47 -5.81
N LYS A 270 1.98 23.47 -5.30
CA LYS A 270 2.95 24.25 -6.11
C LYS A 270 4.33 23.59 -6.14
N ASP A 271 4.69 22.85 -5.10
CA ASP A 271 5.95 22.12 -5.04
C ASP A 271 5.93 20.97 -6.05
N ARG A 272 6.84 21.09 -7.03
CA ARG A 272 6.99 20.14 -8.13
C ARG A 272 7.34 18.74 -7.63
N THR A 273 8.29 18.64 -6.72
CA THR A 273 8.76 17.36 -6.19
C THR A 273 7.68 16.65 -5.39
N LEU A 274 6.95 17.39 -4.55
CA LEU A 274 5.83 16.86 -3.79
C LEU A 274 4.70 16.37 -4.73
N LEU A 275 4.42 17.09 -5.82
CA LEU A 275 3.43 16.69 -6.81
C LEU A 275 3.85 15.40 -7.54
N GLU A 276 5.12 15.29 -7.94
CA GLU A 276 5.68 14.10 -8.59
C GLU A 276 5.63 12.88 -7.66
N ILE A 277 6.11 13.02 -6.42
CA ILE A 277 6.06 11.98 -5.39
C ILE A 277 4.61 11.52 -5.17
N SER A 278 3.70 12.47 -4.99
CA SER A 278 2.27 12.20 -4.78
C SER A 278 1.68 11.37 -5.92
N THR A 279 2.01 11.73 -7.13
CA THR A 279 1.52 11.05 -8.34
C THR A 279 2.09 9.64 -8.46
N ILE A 280 3.40 9.46 -8.25
CA ILE A 280 4.05 8.14 -8.30
C ILE A 280 3.48 7.22 -7.22
N LEU A 281 3.28 7.72 -6.01
CA LEU A 281 2.71 6.94 -4.91
C LEU A 281 1.28 6.48 -5.20
N SER A 282 0.46 7.30 -5.84
CA SER A 282 -0.90 6.90 -6.24
C SER A 282 -0.89 5.80 -7.30
N GLY A 283 0.13 5.78 -8.17
CA GLY A 283 0.37 4.77 -9.21
C GLY A 283 1.07 3.49 -8.72
N CYS A 284 1.40 3.37 -7.45
CA CYS A 284 1.93 2.12 -6.90
C CYS A 284 0.90 0.98 -6.94
N PRO A 285 1.33 -0.29 -7.07
CA PRO A 285 0.43 -1.45 -7.10
C PRO A 285 -0.35 -1.61 -5.79
N ILE A 286 -1.26 -2.58 -5.74
CA ILE A 286 -2.12 -2.82 -4.59
C ILE A 286 -1.30 -3.17 -3.35
N ALA A 287 -1.68 -2.62 -2.19
CA ALA A 287 -1.06 -2.94 -0.91
C ALA A 287 -1.42 -4.35 -0.41
N GLY A 288 -0.45 -5.06 0.16
CA GLY A 288 -0.68 -6.36 0.80
C GLY A 288 -1.69 -6.32 1.96
N ASN A 289 -1.76 -5.18 2.67
CA ASN A 289 -2.72 -4.97 3.77
C ASN A 289 -4.19 -5.09 3.33
N VAL A 290 -4.50 -4.83 2.05
CA VAL A 290 -5.83 -5.03 1.47
C VAL A 290 -6.22 -6.50 1.52
N SER A 291 -5.30 -7.43 1.20
CA SER A 291 -5.55 -8.87 1.29
C SER A 291 -5.84 -9.31 2.73
N MET A 292 -5.10 -8.78 3.71
CA MET A 292 -5.32 -9.08 5.12
C MET A 292 -6.69 -8.60 5.59
N LEU A 293 -7.09 -7.38 5.18
CA LEU A 293 -8.39 -6.83 5.53
C LEU A 293 -9.53 -7.62 4.87
N CYS A 294 -9.39 -8.01 3.61
CA CYS A 294 -10.36 -8.86 2.91
C CYS A 294 -10.51 -10.23 3.57
N MET A 295 -9.40 -10.82 4.06
CA MET A 295 -9.44 -12.08 4.81
C MET A 295 -10.23 -11.94 6.12
N GLU A 296 -10.00 -10.85 6.87
CA GLU A 296 -10.69 -10.58 8.14
C GLU A 296 -12.20 -10.40 7.96
N TYR A 297 -12.62 -9.83 6.82
CA TYR A 297 -14.03 -9.60 6.50
C TYR A 297 -14.64 -10.66 5.57
N ASN A 298 -13.98 -11.84 5.42
CA ASN A 298 -14.43 -12.97 4.60
C ASN A 298 -14.76 -12.58 3.15
N ARG A 299 -13.89 -11.76 2.53
CA ARG A 299 -13.99 -11.35 1.13
C ARG A 299 -13.12 -12.20 0.23
N ASP A 300 -13.28 -12.05 -1.08
CA ASP A 300 -12.51 -12.81 -2.07
C ASP A 300 -11.02 -12.43 -2.05
N VAL A 301 -10.28 -13.15 -1.20
CA VAL A 301 -8.82 -13.00 -1.08
C VAL A 301 -8.12 -13.45 -2.37
N THR A 302 -8.73 -14.36 -3.14
CA THR A 302 -8.16 -14.86 -4.40
C THR A 302 -8.13 -13.75 -5.44
N LEU A 303 -9.22 -12.97 -5.56
CA LEU A 303 -9.29 -11.81 -6.43
C LEU A 303 -8.20 -10.79 -6.07
N VAL A 304 -8.08 -10.45 -4.79
CA VAL A 304 -7.09 -9.48 -4.30
C VAL A 304 -5.66 -9.96 -4.56
N SER A 305 -5.37 -11.24 -4.30
CA SER A 305 -4.03 -11.81 -4.54
C SER A 305 -3.65 -11.81 -6.04
N LYS A 306 -4.61 -12.12 -6.93
CA LYS A 306 -4.40 -11.99 -8.38
C LYS A 306 -4.16 -10.52 -8.77
N GLY A 307 -4.97 -9.59 -8.22
CA GLY A 307 -4.82 -8.16 -8.45
C GLY A 307 -3.45 -7.63 -8.00
N ILE A 308 -2.98 -8.02 -6.81
CA ILE A 308 -1.64 -7.68 -6.32
C ILE A 308 -0.57 -8.18 -7.29
N CYS A 309 -0.66 -9.44 -7.72
CA CYS A 309 0.30 -10.03 -8.64
C CYS A 309 0.37 -9.26 -9.96
N ILE A 310 -0.77 -9.08 -10.64
CA ILE A 310 -0.80 -8.44 -11.97
C ILE A 310 -0.42 -6.96 -11.89
N SER A 311 -0.91 -6.23 -10.87
CA SER A 311 -0.56 -4.82 -10.70
C SER A 311 0.91 -4.63 -10.36
N THR A 312 1.51 -5.53 -9.56
CA THR A 312 2.95 -5.49 -9.26
C THR A 312 3.79 -5.76 -10.51
N LEU A 313 3.42 -6.76 -11.33
CA LEU A 313 4.13 -7.03 -12.58
C LEU A 313 4.02 -5.86 -13.58
N LEU A 314 2.82 -5.33 -13.77
CA LEU A 314 2.60 -4.21 -14.69
C LEU A 314 3.21 -2.89 -14.18
N SER A 315 3.37 -2.74 -12.87
CA SER A 315 4.02 -1.55 -12.27
C SER A 315 5.48 -1.42 -12.68
N MET A 316 6.13 -2.50 -13.08
CA MET A 316 7.48 -2.49 -13.64
C MET A 316 7.62 -1.56 -14.85
N ILE A 317 6.57 -1.46 -15.65
CA ILE A 317 6.54 -0.61 -16.83
C ILE A 317 5.82 0.71 -16.52
N SER A 318 4.70 0.65 -15.79
CA SER A 318 3.86 1.83 -15.57
C SER A 318 4.51 2.88 -14.68
N ILE A 319 5.27 2.51 -13.64
CA ILE A 319 5.92 3.48 -12.75
C ILE A 319 6.97 4.32 -13.50
N PRO A 320 7.92 3.74 -14.27
CA PRO A 320 8.82 4.53 -15.12
C PRO A 320 8.08 5.42 -16.12
N VAL A 321 6.99 4.92 -16.71
CA VAL A 321 6.18 5.70 -17.66
C VAL A 321 5.51 6.89 -16.97
N VAL A 322 4.88 6.67 -15.81
CA VAL A 322 4.23 7.73 -15.04
C VAL A 322 5.27 8.75 -14.57
N ALA A 323 6.39 8.30 -14.01
CA ALA A 323 7.46 9.20 -13.58
C ALA A 323 8.00 10.05 -14.74
N ALA A 324 8.17 9.44 -15.92
CA ALA A 324 8.61 10.15 -17.12
C ALA A 324 7.56 11.15 -17.64
N LEU A 325 6.28 10.77 -17.65
CA LEU A 325 5.19 11.66 -18.08
C LEU A 325 5.08 12.88 -17.16
N VAL A 326 5.11 12.64 -15.85
CA VAL A 326 5.00 13.71 -14.85
C VAL A 326 6.22 14.64 -14.87
N ALA A 327 7.41 14.12 -15.16
CA ALA A 327 8.62 14.94 -15.32
C ALA A 327 8.57 15.89 -16.54
N VAL A 328 7.76 15.57 -17.55
CA VAL A 328 7.61 16.40 -18.77
C VAL A 328 6.45 17.38 -18.68
N LEU A 329 5.34 17.01 -17.99
CA LEU A 329 4.14 17.82 -17.77
C LEU A 329 4.34 18.91 -16.71
#